data_b041e1f150b30d76e09bcc686ef0bda4
#
_entry.id   b041e1f150b30d76e09bcc686ef0bda4
#
_cell.length_a   1.000
_cell.length_b   1.000
_cell.length_c   1.000
_cell.angle_alpha   90.00
_cell.angle_beta   90.00
_cell.angle_gamma   90.00
#
_symmetry.space_group_name_H-M   'P 1'
#
loop_
_entity.id
_entity.type
_entity.pdbx_description
1 polymer ?
#
loop_
_entity_poly.entity_id
_entity_poly.type
_entity_poly.pdbx_seq_one_letter_code
_entity_poly.pdbx_strand_id
1 'polypeptide(L)'
;MTHHAGARLGLALFLTAGIAPLAAHAQGTSVQGASARLDKVASFSHQVTGVTVARDGRIFVNFPRWSEDAPVSVAEVKDGKPVPYPDAGWNSWRNARQDEVDPKTHFVCVQSVVADAQDRLWVVDAAAPAMAAVVKDGPKLVGIDLKTNQVVKTIPFDTATVMQASYINDVRISPDGKTAYLTDSGAEGALIVVDIDSGAAKRVLSGHPSTMPDKSVTVTYDGQPLRRPDGRGVAFSADGIALSPDGKTLYWQAIKGKTLYSLPTDALTGWATAAVVPEMLTDRTLGSKIVTVGENGPADGLLISRKDGRMYVTSPQDDAVKVRDLTNSGAGLTTLVQDKQLRWPDTFSEGPDGTIYVTTSHIQDSADYKPGAPISLPTELWAIRTGPAATGSGPVR
;
A
#
# COMPACT_ATOMS: atom_id res chain seq x y z
N MET A 1 -7.60 20.84 -90.38
CA MET A 1 -7.85 19.65 -91.23
C MET A 1 -8.17 18.57 -90.23
N THR A 2 -9.42 18.38 -89.89
CA THR A 2 -10.42 17.40 -90.40
C THR A 2 -9.82 15.96 -90.26
N HIS A 3 -10.34 15.12 -89.39
CA HIS A 3 -11.51 14.30 -89.68
C HIS A 3 -12.03 13.55 -88.43
N HIS A 4 -13.34 13.46 -88.42
CA HIS A 4 -14.25 12.69 -87.59
C HIS A 4 -14.12 11.16 -87.82
N ALA A 5 -14.50 10.42 -86.81
CA ALA A 5 -15.45 9.30 -86.78
C ALA A 5 -15.35 8.58 -85.43
N GLY A 6 -16.32 8.30 -84.66
CA GLY A 6 -17.67 7.87 -84.98
C GLY A 6 -17.94 6.57 -84.21
N ALA A 7 -18.68 6.68 -83.14
CA ALA A 7 -19.61 5.75 -82.49
C ALA A 7 -19.36 4.24 -82.42
N ARG A 8 -19.57 3.61 -81.30
CA ARG A 8 -20.78 2.79 -81.03
C ARG A 8 -20.89 2.36 -79.57
N LEU A 9 -22.06 2.57 -79.00
CA LEU A 9 -22.54 2.04 -77.74
C LEU A 9 -22.46 0.51 -77.70
N GLY A 10 -22.00 -0.02 -76.58
CA GLY A 10 -22.18 -1.41 -76.20
C GLY A 10 -22.54 -1.40 -74.70
N LEU A 11 -23.82 -1.60 -74.42
CA LEU A 11 -24.36 -1.71 -73.06
C LEU A 11 -24.03 -3.15 -72.56
N ALA A 12 -23.13 -3.26 -71.59
CA ALA A 12 -22.90 -4.52 -70.86
C ALA A 12 -23.40 -4.33 -69.42
N LEU A 13 -24.47 -5.00 -69.10
CA LEU A 13 -24.98 -5.16 -67.73
C LEU A 13 -24.01 -6.06 -66.97
N PHE A 14 -23.30 -5.49 -65.98
CA PHE A 14 -22.62 -6.31 -64.97
C PHE A 14 -23.47 -6.33 -63.70
N LEU A 15 -24.05 -7.49 -63.37
CA LEU A 15 -24.57 -7.81 -62.07
C LEU A 15 -23.37 -7.89 -61.08
N THR A 16 -23.22 -6.92 -60.22
CA THR A 16 -22.35 -7.01 -59.09
C THR A 16 -23.12 -7.62 -57.92
N ALA A 17 -22.83 -8.90 -57.62
CA ALA A 17 -23.25 -9.52 -56.37
C ALA A 17 -22.50 -8.84 -55.22
N GLY A 18 -23.19 -8.11 -54.38
CA GLY A 18 -22.66 -7.51 -53.18
C GLY A 18 -22.34 -8.59 -52.14
N ILE A 19 -21.06 -8.81 -51.90
CA ILE A 19 -20.60 -9.57 -50.71
C ILE A 19 -20.54 -8.57 -49.56
N ALA A 20 -21.51 -8.64 -48.67
CA ALA A 20 -21.47 -7.93 -47.41
C ALA A 20 -20.40 -8.60 -46.50
N PRO A 21 -19.47 -7.84 -45.88
CA PRO A 21 -18.58 -8.45 -44.91
C PRO A 21 -19.41 -8.80 -43.65
N LEU A 22 -19.41 -10.09 -43.29
CA LEU A 22 -19.80 -10.54 -41.96
C LEU A 22 -18.82 -9.91 -40.95
N ALA A 23 -19.26 -8.89 -40.25
CA ALA A 23 -18.59 -8.44 -39.05
C ALA A 23 -18.72 -9.56 -37.99
N ALA A 24 -17.64 -10.35 -37.82
CA ALA A 24 -17.52 -11.23 -36.69
C ALA A 24 -17.44 -10.37 -35.43
N HIS A 25 -18.57 -10.25 -34.72
CA HIS A 25 -18.55 -9.78 -33.35
C HIS A 25 -17.86 -10.83 -32.53
N ALA A 26 -16.58 -10.60 -32.19
CA ALA A 26 -15.92 -11.31 -31.12
C ALA A 26 -16.70 -10.98 -29.83
N GLN A 27 -17.61 -11.87 -29.46
CA GLN A 27 -18.18 -11.88 -28.11
C GLN A 27 -17.03 -12.23 -27.18
N GLY A 28 -16.45 -11.19 -26.59
CA GLY A 28 -15.60 -11.35 -25.42
C GLY A 28 -16.44 -12.07 -24.37
N THR A 29 -16.11 -13.32 -24.10
CA THR A 29 -16.60 -14.04 -22.93
C THR A 29 -16.10 -13.27 -21.71
N SER A 30 -16.96 -12.40 -21.16
CA SER A 30 -16.77 -11.89 -19.81
C SER A 30 -16.83 -13.11 -18.90
N VAL A 31 -15.68 -13.50 -18.37
CA VAL A 31 -15.62 -14.40 -17.22
C VAL A 31 -16.38 -13.65 -16.13
N GLN A 32 -17.59 -14.09 -15.85
CA GLN A 32 -18.41 -13.60 -14.77
C GLN A 32 -17.72 -14.00 -13.46
N GLY A 33 -16.70 -13.21 -13.06
CA GLY A 33 -16.01 -13.36 -11.78
C GLY A 33 -17.03 -13.16 -10.67
N ALA A 34 -16.95 -14.00 -9.65
CA ALA A 34 -17.71 -13.81 -8.42
C ALA A 34 -17.61 -12.34 -7.99
N SER A 35 -18.73 -11.64 -7.88
CA SER A 35 -18.75 -10.24 -7.48
C SER A 35 -18.19 -10.13 -6.07
N ALA A 36 -17.10 -9.37 -5.90
CA ALA A 36 -16.58 -9.08 -4.59
C ALA A 36 -17.56 -8.14 -3.87
N ARG A 37 -17.79 -8.41 -2.58
CA ARG A 37 -18.66 -7.61 -1.71
C ARG A 37 -17.83 -6.95 -0.63
N LEU A 38 -18.17 -5.70 -0.30
CA LEU A 38 -17.64 -4.97 0.83
C LEU A 38 -18.54 -5.13 2.04
N ASP A 39 -17.98 -5.62 3.14
CA ASP A 39 -18.63 -5.66 4.44
C ASP A 39 -17.90 -4.67 5.37
N LYS A 40 -18.62 -3.69 5.93
CA LYS A 40 -18.03 -2.76 6.88
C LYS A 40 -17.72 -3.47 8.18
N VAL A 41 -16.46 -3.38 8.63
CA VAL A 41 -15.97 -3.99 9.87
C VAL A 41 -15.97 -2.98 11.02
N ALA A 42 -15.50 -1.77 10.74
CA ALA A 42 -15.42 -0.69 11.73
C ALA A 42 -15.47 0.68 11.07
N SER A 43 -15.86 1.69 11.86
CA SER A 43 -15.78 3.11 11.49
C SER A 43 -15.04 3.85 12.60
N PHE A 44 -14.21 4.82 12.22
CA PHE A 44 -13.31 5.53 13.14
C PHE A 44 -13.52 7.04 13.05
N SER A 45 -13.52 7.70 14.21
CA SER A 45 -13.57 9.16 14.32
C SER A 45 -12.22 9.84 14.09
N HIS A 46 -11.18 9.07 13.75
CA HIS A 46 -9.83 9.51 13.43
C HIS A 46 -9.37 8.91 12.12
N GLN A 47 -8.39 9.54 11.48
CA GLN A 47 -7.83 9.05 10.22
C GLN A 47 -7.07 7.73 10.46
N VAL A 48 -7.61 6.62 9.93
CA VAL A 48 -6.95 5.31 9.95
C VAL A 48 -6.09 5.14 8.70
N THR A 49 -4.93 4.51 8.84
CA THR A 49 -4.08 4.12 7.70
C THR A 49 -3.83 2.61 7.69
N GLY A 50 -3.05 2.09 8.62
CA GLY A 50 -2.68 0.69 8.64
C GLY A 50 -3.74 -0.23 9.25
N VAL A 51 -3.71 -1.47 8.78
CA VAL A 51 -4.46 -2.59 9.36
C VAL A 51 -3.64 -3.87 9.32
N THR A 52 -3.77 -4.68 10.36
CA THR A 52 -3.30 -6.07 10.33
C THR A 52 -4.24 -6.99 11.08
N VAL A 53 -4.39 -8.21 10.57
CA VAL A 53 -5.16 -9.27 11.21
C VAL A 53 -4.19 -10.36 11.65
N ALA A 54 -4.14 -10.62 12.95
CA ALA A 54 -3.31 -11.65 13.53
C ALA A 54 -3.87 -13.06 13.26
N ARG A 55 -3.06 -14.08 13.49
CA ARG A 55 -3.44 -15.49 13.24
C ARG A 55 -4.62 -15.98 14.09
N ASP A 56 -4.84 -15.36 15.24
CA ASP A 56 -5.98 -15.61 16.12
C ASP A 56 -7.24 -14.83 15.74
N GLY A 57 -7.17 -14.01 14.68
CA GLY A 57 -8.28 -13.21 14.17
C GLY A 57 -8.39 -11.81 14.81
N ARG A 58 -7.52 -11.44 15.75
CA ARG A 58 -7.48 -10.09 16.31
C ARG A 58 -7.09 -9.08 15.23
N ILE A 59 -7.75 -7.93 15.23
CA ILE A 59 -7.54 -6.86 14.26
C ILE A 59 -6.88 -5.69 14.95
N PHE A 60 -5.80 -5.19 14.36
CA PHE A 60 -5.09 -4.01 14.84
C PHE A 60 -5.07 -2.95 13.75
N VAL A 61 -5.18 -1.69 14.15
CA VAL A 61 -5.15 -0.51 13.27
C VAL A 61 -4.28 0.57 13.89
N ASN A 62 -3.84 1.52 13.06
CA ASN A 62 -3.14 2.70 13.55
C ASN A 62 -3.72 4.00 13.00
N PHE A 63 -3.49 5.06 13.76
CA PHE A 63 -3.94 6.41 13.48
C PHE A 63 -2.72 7.34 13.55
N PRO A 64 -2.19 7.79 12.38
CA PRO A 64 -1.06 8.72 12.37
C PRO A 64 -1.50 10.10 12.85
N ARG A 65 -0.58 10.82 13.49
CA ARG A 65 -0.82 12.21 13.89
C ARG A 65 -0.47 13.18 12.78
N TRP A 66 -1.23 13.13 11.70
CA TRP A 66 -1.03 13.99 10.53
C TRP A 66 -1.78 15.31 10.65
N SER A 67 -3.09 15.25 10.47
CA SER A 67 -3.98 16.40 10.47
C SER A 67 -4.54 16.72 11.85
N GLU A 68 -4.39 15.82 12.81
CA GLU A 68 -4.84 15.95 14.19
C GLU A 68 -3.85 15.25 15.15
N ASP A 69 -3.90 15.65 16.41
CA ASP A 69 -3.12 14.99 17.49
C ASP A 69 -3.94 13.81 18.07
N ALA A 70 -4.16 12.80 17.23
CA ALA A 70 -5.01 11.64 17.53
C ALA A 70 -4.69 11.06 18.93
N PRO A 71 -5.70 10.80 19.77
CA PRO A 71 -5.50 10.34 21.14
C PRO A 71 -4.96 8.91 21.23
N VAL A 72 -5.14 8.13 20.17
CA VAL A 72 -4.68 6.73 20.04
C VAL A 72 -3.87 6.61 18.77
N SER A 73 -2.67 6.05 18.87
CA SER A 73 -1.81 5.77 17.69
C SER A 73 -1.97 4.34 17.20
N VAL A 74 -2.10 3.37 18.13
CA VAL A 74 -2.31 1.95 17.83
C VAL A 74 -3.47 1.44 18.64
N ALA A 75 -4.38 0.72 17.99
CA ALA A 75 -5.55 0.14 18.63
C ALA A 75 -5.80 -1.29 18.19
N GLU A 76 -6.35 -2.09 19.08
CA GLU A 76 -7.06 -3.33 18.76
C GLU A 76 -8.54 -2.99 18.50
N VAL A 77 -9.09 -3.52 17.42
CA VAL A 77 -10.53 -3.34 17.10
C VAL A 77 -11.33 -4.40 17.84
N LYS A 78 -12.12 -3.97 18.84
CA LYS A 78 -13.03 -4.82 19.64
C LYS A 78 -14.45 -4.37 19.44
N ASP A 79 -15.31 -5.24 18.99
CA ASP A 79 -16.74 -4.94 18.71
C ASP A 79 -16.90 -3.69 17.84
N GLY A 80 -16.04 -3.56 16.80
CA GLY A 80 -16.02 -2.44 15.86
C GLY A 80 -15.47 -1.13 16.42
N LYS A 81 -14.88 -1.13 17.63
CA LYS A 81 -14.34 0.07 18.31
C LYS A 81 -12.83 -0.04 18.52
N PRO A 82 -12.06 1.05 18.37
CA PRO A 82 -10.63 1.06 18.64
C PRO A 82 -10.38 1.12 20.15
N VAL A 83 -9.61 0.16 20.66
CA VAL A 83 -9.13 0.11 22.06
C VAL A 83 -7.62 0.31 22.04
N PRO A 84 -7.03 1.28 22.80
CA PRO A 84 -5.60 1.54 22.79
C PRO A 84 -4.77 0.28 23.04
N TYR A 85 -3.75 0.04 22.21
CA TYR A 85 -2.91 -1.16 22.28
C TYR A 85 -1.41 -0.78 22.17
N PRO A 86 -0.49 -1.43 22.92
CA PRO A 86 -0.74 -2.45 23.94
C PRO A 86 -1.44 -1.89 25.18
N ASP A 87 -1.31 -0.60 25.44
CA ASP A 87 -1.93 0.10 26.57
C ASP A 87 -2.06 1.61 26.32
N ALA A 88 -2.63 2.32 27.26
CA ALA A 88 -2.80 3.77 27.20
C ALA A 88 -1.46 4.53 27.37
N GLY A 89 -0.48 3.94 28.06
CA GLY A 89 0.84 4.53 28.29
C GLY A 89 1.60 4.70 26.99
N TRP A 90 1.77 3.63 26.20
CA TRP A 90 2.40 3.68 24.88
C TRP A 90 1.72 4.69 23.94
N ASN A 91 0.42 4.91 24.09
CA ASN A 91 -0.39 5.84 23.31
C ASN A 91 -0.43 7.28 23.84
N SER A 92 0.27 7.61 24.94
CA SER A 92 0.09 8.87 25.66
C SER A 92 0.83 10.07 25.09
N TRP A 93 1.83 9.87 24.21
CA TRP A 93 2.53 10.99 23.56
C TRP A 93 1.57 11.89 22.76
N ARG A 94 1.84 13.20 22.77
CA ARG A 94 1.04 14.19 22.02
C ARG A 94 1.95 15.23 21.36
N ASN A 95 1.62 15.60 20.11
CA ASN A 95 2.36 16.63 19.40
C ASN A 95 2.29 18.00 20.11
N ALA A 96 1.16 18.31 20.74
CA ALA A 96 0.99 19.54 21.50
C ALA A 96 1.79 19.58 22.81
N ARG A 97 2.34 18.44 23.27
CA ARG A 97 3.02 18.27 24.57
C ARG A 97 4.21 17.34 24.46
N GLN A 98 5.10 17.64 23.50
CA GLN A 98 6.21 16.76 23.10
C GLN A 98 7.20 16.45 24.22
N ASP A 99 7.37 17.38 25.15
CA ASP A 99 8.35 17.28 26.24
C ASP A 99 7.82 16.55 27.48
N GLU A 100 6.54 16.14 27.50
CA GLU A 100 5.94 15.51 28.69
C GLU A 100 6.32 14.02 28.83
N VAL A 101 6.60 13.32 27.72
CA VAL A 101 6.95 11.90 27.73
C VAL A 101 8.07 11.59 26.74
N ASP A 102 8.88 10.57 27.06
CA ASP A 102 10.03 10.18 26.23
C ASP A 102 9.55 9.53 24.92
N PRO A 103 9.90 10.08 23.75
CA PRO A 103 9.56 9.50 22.45
C PRO A 103 10.13 8.10 22.23
N LYS A 104 11.18 7.69 22.94
CA LYS A 104 11.76 6.34 22.83
C LYS A 104 10.82 5.23 23.30
N THR A 105 9.95 5.55 24.26
CA THR A 105 9.10 4.59 24.96
C THR A 105 7.59 4.82 24.72
N HIS A 106 7.26 5.72 23.78
CA HIS A 106 5.88 6.07 23.43
C HIS A 106 5.72 6.15 21.90
N PHE A 107 4.51 5.92 21.41
CA PHE A 107 4.18 6.10 20.00
C PHE A 107 4.04 7.58 19.64
N VAL A 108 4.92 8.06 18.78
CA VAL A 108 4.96 9.47 18.36
C VAL A 108 4.04 9.72 17.17
N CYS A 109 4.26 9.02 16.07
CA CYS A 109 3.43 9.10 14.85
C CYS A 109 3.52 7.78 14.10
N VAL A 110 2.65 6.84 14.46
CA VAL A 110 2.67 5.49 13.91
C VAL A 110 2.06 5.48 12.52
N GLN A 111 2.77 4.87 11.57
CA GLN A 111 2.33 4.77 10.18
C GLN A 111 1.82 3.39 9.81
N SER A 112 2.39 2.32 10.35
CA SER A 112 2.02 0.96 9.94
C SER A 112 2.02 -0.02 11.11
N VAL A 113 1.18 -1.05 11.02
CA VAL A 113 1.11 -2.20 11.92
C VAL A 113 1.07 -3.50 11.13
N VAL A 114 1.89 -4.49 11.53
CA VAL A 114 1.91 -5.81 10.87
C VAL A 114 2.07 -6.93 11.89
N ALA A 115 1.15 -7.89 11.90
CA ALA A 115 1.29 -9.13 12.66
C ALA A 115 2.14 -10.13 11.87
N ASP A 116 3.13 -10.73 12.51
CA ASP A 116 4.00 -11.73 11.91
C ASP A 116 3.58 -13.18 12.18
N ALA A 117 4.31 -14.11 11.58
CA ALA A 117 4.05 -15.55 11.75
C ALA A 117 4.46 -16.09 13.13
N GLN A 118 5.16 -15.30 13.94
CA GLN A 118 5.61 -15.63 15.30
C GLN A 118 4.69 -15.06 16.39
N ASP A 119 3.46 -14.65 16.03
CA ASP A 119 2.47 -14.02 16.91
C ASP A 119 3.00 -12.75 17.58
N ARG A 120 3.72 -11.90 16.82
CA ARG A 120 4.15 -10.57 17.24
C ARG A 120 3.46 -9.50 16.38
N LEU A 121 3.08 -8.39 17.01
CA LEU A 121 2.67 -7.18 16.30
C LEU A 121 3.89 -6.26 16.16
N TRP A 122 4.23 -5.91 14.93
CA TRP A 122 5.24 -4.92 14.62
C TRP A 122 4.60 -3.58 14.32
N VAL A 123 5.10 -2.53 14.96
CA VAL A 123 4.60 -1.15 14.84
C VAL A 123 5.71 -0.29 14.28
N VAL A 124 5.47 0.36 13.16
CA VAL A 124 6.38 1.33 12.55
C VAL A 124 6.01 2.72 13.04
N ASP A 125 6.88 3.30 13.84
CA ASP A 125 6.74 4.68 14.30
C ASP A 125 7.64 5.59 13.46
N ALA A 126 7.06 6.27 12.49
CA ALA A 126 7.75 7.24 11.64
C ALA A 126 8.21 8.46 12.43
N ALA A 127 7.57 8.72 13.55
CA ALA A 127 7.82 9.83 14.45
C ALA A 127 7.88 11.21 13.74
N ALA A 128 7.09 11.39 12.69
CA ALA A 128 7.01 12.63 11.92
C ALA A 128 5.58 13.20 11.95
N PRO A 129 5.12 13.70 13.10
CA PRO A 129 3.77 14.25 13.24
C PRO A 129 3.55 15.44 12.33
N ALA A 130 2.33 15.63 11.85
CA ALA A 130 1.94 16.62 10.86
C ALA A 130 2.71 16.47 9.53
N MET A 131 3.26 15.27 9.24
CA MET A 131 4.15 15.02 8.10
C MET A 131 5.30 16.04 8.02
N ALA A 132 5.72 16.53 9.17
CA ALA A 132 6.80 17.49 9.35
C ALA A 132 8.14 16.78 9.62
N ALA A 133 9.08 17.49 10.22
CA ALA A 133 10.37 16.94 10.59
C ALA A 133 10.25 15.80 11.62
N VAL A 134 11.13 14.82 11.49
CA VAL A 134 11.22 13.69 12.41
C VAL A 134 11.56 14.17 13.83
N VAL A 135 10.80 13.71 14.81
CA VAL A 135 11.06 13.97 16.24
C VAL A 135 12.32 13.20 16.65
N LYS A 136 13.25 13.90 17.28
CA LYS A 136 14.51 13.30 17.74
C LYS A 136 14.24 12.08 18.64
N ASP A 137 14.98 11.00 18.43
CA ASP A 137 14.88 9.73 19.16
C ASP A 137 13.50 9.05 19.05
N GLY A 138 12.63 9.51 18.14
CA GLY A 138 11.28 8.99 17.95
C GLY A 138 11.16 7.79 17.01
N PRO A 139 11.86 7.78 15.85
CA PRO A 139 11.73 6.71 14.86
C PRO A 139 12.14 5.35 15.40
N LYS A 140 11.27 4.36 15.27
CA LYS A 140 11.53 3.02 15.78
C LYS A 140 10.62 1.96 15.16
N LEU A 141 11.06 0.72 15.25
CA LEU A 141 10.24 -0.47 15.01
C LEU A 141 10.00 -1.16 16.36
N VAL A 142 8.76 -1.33 16.76
CA VAL A 142 8.37 -1.91 18.06
C VAL A 142 7.70 -3.26 17.85
N GLY A 143 8.22 -4.29 18.49
CA GLY A 143 7.64 -5.64 18.50
C GLY A 143 6.90 -5.90 19.81
N ILE A 144 5.64 -6.33 19.70
CA ILE A 144 4.74 -6.62 20.82
C ILE A 144 4.34 -8.10 20.71
N ASP A 145 4.55 -8.86 21.78
CA ASP A 145 4.09 -10.25 21.87
C ASP A 145 2.55 -10.27 22.03
N LEU A 146 1.86 -10.92 21.10
CA LEU A 146 0.40 -10.94 21.07
C LEU A 146 -0.23 -11.86 22.12
N LYS A 147 0.55 -12.76 22.75
CA LYS A 147 0.05 -13.63 23.83
C LYS A 147 0.05 -12.91 25.16
N THR A 148 1.11 -12.11 25.41
CA THR A 148 1.30 -11.38 26.67
C THR A 148 0.83 -9.92 26.58
N ASN A 149 0.65 -9.38 25.38
CA ASN A 149 0.41 -7.97 25.08
C ASN A 149 1.52 -7.05 25.61
N GLN A 150 2.75 -7.54 25.68
CA GLN A 150 3.90 -6.79 26.17
C GLN A 150 4.84 -6.43 25.04
N VAL A 151 5.42 -5.22 25.10
CA VAL A 151 6.52 -4.85 24.22
C VAL A 151 7.73 -5.71 24.56
N VAL A 152 8.20 -6.47 23.58
CA VAL A 152 9.33 -7.41 23.73
C VAL A 152 10.58 -6.97 22.96
N LYS A 153 10.41 -6.03 22.03
CA LYS A 153 11.52 -5.48 21.22
C LYS A 153 11.25 -4.03 20.87
N THR A 154 12.26 -3.19 21.00
CA THR A 154 12.27 -1.83 20.43
C THR A 154 13.58 -1.67 19.67
N ILE A 155 13.49 -1.34 18.40
CA ILE A 155 14.61 -1.10 17.50
C ILE A 155 14.57 0.38 17.11
N PRO A 156 15.37 1.24 17.75
CA PRO A 156 15.46 2.65 17.37
C PRO A 156 16.21 2.80 16.05
N PHE A 157 15.85 3.77 15.27
CA PHE A 157 16.56 4.13 14.05
C PHE A 157 17.42 5.38 14.28
N ASP A 158 18.65 5.31 13.83
CA ASP A 158 19.56 6.45 13.82
C ASP A 158 19.32 7.38 12.63
N THR A 159 19.98 8.52 12.61
CA THR A 159 19.84 9.54 11.56
C THR A 159 20.44 9.12 10.22
N ALA A 160 21.25 8.08 10.16
CA ALA A 160 21.75 7.50 8.91
C ALA A 160 20.71 6.60 8.26
N THR A 161 19.87 5.96 9.08
CA THR A 161 18.78 5.08 8.63
C THR A 161 17.51 5.88 8.35
N VAL A 162 17.10 6.75 9.26
CA VAL A 162 15.91 7.61 9.15
C VAL A 162 16.36 9.08 9.22
N MET A 163 16.42 9.73 8.07
CA MET A 163 16.85 11.12 7.94
C MET A 163 15.75 12.08 8.40
N GLN A 164 16.10 13.37 8.58
CA GLN A 164 15.19 14.40 9.04
C GLN A 164 13.95 14.59 8.14
N ALA A 165 14.08 14.31 6.84
CA ALA A 165 13.01 14.40 5.85
C ALA A 165 12.48 13.02 5.43
N SER A 166 12.78 11.97 6.18
CA SER A 166 12.23 10.63 5.99
C SER A 166 10.80 10.54 6.49
N TYR A 167 10.06 9.63 5.90
CA TYR A 167 8.79 9.15 6.40
C TYR A 167 8.75 7.64 6.23
N ILE A 168 9.26 6.89 7.24
CA ILE A 168 9.19 5.43 7.19
C ILE A 168 7.74 4.99 7.21
N ASN A 169 7.38 4.12 6.27
CA ASN A 169 5.98 3.85 5.96
C ASN A 169 5.62 2.38 6.30
N ASP A 170 5.50 1.55 5.32
CA ASP A 170 5.05 0.17 5.49
C ASP A 170 6.20 -0.78 5.83
N VAL A 171 5.84 -1.92 6.46
CA VAL A 171 6.78 -2.99 6.83
C VAL A 171 6.27 -4.34 6.37
N ARG A 172 7.21 -5.21 6.00
CA ARG A 172 6.97 -6.66 5.85
C ARG A 172 8.03 -7.43 6.62
N ILE A 173 7.59 -8.50 7.29
CA ILE A 173 8.47 -9.35 8.09
C ILE A 173 8.72 -10.66 7.33
N SER A 174 9.98 -11.10 7.30
CA SER A 174 10.33 -12.40 6.71
C SER A 174 9.58 -13.55 7.41
N PRO A 175 9.28 -14.65 6.71
CA PRO A 175 8.53 -15.77 7.29
C PRO A 175 9.20 -16.39 8.54
N ASP A 176 10.53 -16.33 8.64
CA ASP A 176 11.28 -16.77 9.80
C ASP A 176 11.33 -15.74 10.95
N GLY A 177 10.77 -14.55 10.74
CA GLY A 177 10.68 -13.49 11.73
C GLY A 177 12.00 -12.79 12.06
N LYS A 178 13.03 -12.92 11.20
CA LYS A 178 14.38 -12.39 11.46
C LYS A 178 14.70 -11.09 10.73
N THR A 179 14.01 -10.81 9.65
CA THR A 179 14.26 -9.61 8.84
C THR A 179 12.96 -8.80 8.68
N ALA A 180 13.08 -7.49 8.89
CA ALA A 180 12.03 -6.54 8.50
C ALA A 180 12.49 -5.72 7.29
N TYR A 181 11.58 -5.50 6.35
CA TYR A 181 11.75 -4.66 5.18
C TYR A 181 10.76 -3.51 5.26
N LEU A 182 11.26 -2.27 5.23
CA LEU A 182 10.43 -1.08 5.30
C LEU A 182 10.63 -0.22 4.06
N THR A 183 9.63 0.58 3.74
CA THR A 183 9.72 1.66 2.76
C THR A 183 9.91 3.01 3.47
N ASP A 184 10.52 3.95 2.77
CA ASP A 184 10.56 5.37 3.16
C ASP A 184 9.91 6.19 2.06
N SER A 185 8.73 6.75 2.34
CA SER A 185 7.97 7.58 1.42
C SER A 185 8.30 9.08 1.52
N GLY A 186 9.33 9.42 2.28
CA GLY A 186 9.79 10.78 2.47
C GLY A 186 10.45 11.41 1.24
N ALA A 187 11.12 12.54 1.47
CA ALA A 187 11.70 13.36 0.40
C ALA A 187 12.76 12.63 -0.44
N GLU A 188 13.49 11.72 0.18
CA GLU A 188 14.43 10.82 -0.48
C GLU A 188 14.00 9.37 -0.22
N GLY A 189 13.28 8.81 -1.18
CA GLY A 189 12.73 7.45 -1.09
C GLY A 189 13.80 6.39 -0.96
N ALA A 190 13.52 5.35 -0.16
CA ALA A 190 14.46 4.25 0.09
C ALA A 190 13.74 2.97 0.50
N LEU A 191 14.50 1.89 0.60
CA LEU A 191 14.15 0.73 1.40
C LEU A 191 15.01 0.72 2.66
N ILE A 192 14.48 0.19 3.76
CA ILE A 192 15.23 -0.04 5.00
C ILE A 192 15.14 -1.54 5.32
N VAL A 193 16.28 -2.15 5.57
CA VAL A 193 16.40 -3.57 5.95
C VAL A 193 16.85 -3.63 7.38
N VAL A 194 16.14 -4.39 8.22
CA VAL A 194 16.40 -4.52 9.64
C VAL A 194 16.66 -5.99 9.97
N ASP A 195 17.80 -6.28 10.57
CA ASP A 195 18.03 -7.54 11.26
C ASP A 195 17.37 -7.46 12.64
N ILE A 196 16.31 -8.22 12.83
CA ILE A 196 15.46 -8.13 14.03
C ILE A 196 16.21 -8.61 15.27
N ASP A 197 17.05 -9.62 15.15
CA ASP A 197 17.76 -10.20 16.29
C ASP A 197 18.77 -9.21 16.86
N SER A 198 19.64 -8.64 16.03
CA SER A 198 20.64 -7.64 16.45
C SER A 198 20.06 -6.23 16.62
N GLY A 199 18.97 -5.91 15.94
CA GLY A 199 18.43 -4.55 15.85
C GLY A 199 19.20 -3.65 14.87
N ALA A 200 20.15 -4.19 14.12
CA ALA A 200 20.87 -3.43 13.11
C ALA A 200 19.95 -3.09 11.94
N ALA A 201 20.01 -1.85 11.46
CA ALA A 201 19.22 -1.38 10.34
C ALA A 201 20.11 -0.75 9.26
N LYS A 202 19.71 -0.87 8.01
CA LYS A 202 20.44 -0.30 6.89
C LYS A 202 19.47 0.29 5.87
N ARG A 203 19.71 1.56 5.49
CA ARG A 203 19.06 2.25 4.40
C ARG A 203 19.73 1.86 3.08
N VAL A 204 18.94 1.46 2.09
CA VAL A 204 19.40 1.06 0.75
C VAL A 204 18.51 1.66 -0.33
N LEU A 205 19.02 1.76 -1.56
CA LEU A 205 18.34 2.36 -2.71
C LEU A 205 17.84 3.78 -2.41
N SER A 206 18.60 4.55 -1.64
CA SER A 206 18.26 5.93 -1.28
C SER A 206 18.32 6.82 -2.52
N GLY A 207 17.22 7.50 -2.86
CA GLY A 207 17.12 8.32 -4.07
C GLY A 207 17.19 7.56 -5.40
N HIS A 208 17.12 6.22 -5.36
CA HIS A 208 17.13 5.40 -6.57
C HIS A 208 15.83 5.62 -7.38
N PRO A 209 15.86 5.61 -8.73
CA PRO A 209 14.64 5.80 -9.53
C PRO A 209 13.47 4.91 -9.17
N SER A 210 13.71 3.67 -8.69
CA SER A 210 12.64 2.75 -8.26
C SER A 210 11.99 3.11 -6.93
N THR A 211 12.63 3.94 -6.12
CA THR A 211 12.12 4.38 -4.82
C THR A 211 11.61 5.83 -4.84
N MET A 212 11.94 6.57 -5.89
CA MET A 212 11.55 7.98 -6.04
C MET A 212 10.21 8.15 -6.78
N PRO A 213 9.52 9.29 -6.57
CA PRO A 213 8.32 9.62 -7.33
C PRO A 213 8.58 9.74 -8.82
N ASP A 214 7.68 9.19 -9.65
CA ASP A 214 7.73 9.37 -11.09
C ASP A 214 7.20 10.78 -11.45
N LYS A 215 8.08 11.63 -11.98
CA LYS A 215 7.74 13.02 -12.36
C LYS A 215 6.72 13.10 -13.48
N SER A 216 6.60 12.06 -14.31
CA SER A 216 5.62 11.99 -15.41
C SER A 216 4.21 11.69 -14.95
N VAL A 217 4.04 11.18 -13.71
CA VAL A 217 2.75 10.81 -13.14
C VAL A 217 2.11 12.00 -12.42
N THR A 218 0.85 12.26 -12.71
CA THR A 218 0.00 13.14 -11.91
C THR A 218 -1.06 12.31 -11.22
N VAL A 219 -1.05 12.31 -9.90
CA VAL A 219 -2.11 11.65 -9.12
C VAL A 219 -3.37 12.50 -9.21
N THR A 220 -4.47 11.89 -9.60
CA THR A 220 -5.78 12.53 -9.71
C THR A 220 -6.75 11.92 -8.71
N TYR A 221 -7.77 12.67 -8.32
CA TYR A 221 -8.90 12.18 -7.55
C TYR A 221 -10.19 12.89 -7.99
N ASP A 222 -11.27 12.15 -8.10
CA ASP A 222 -12.53 12.66 -8.65
C ASP A 222 -12.34 13.40 -10.01
N GLY A 223 -11.41 12.89 -10.85
CA GLY A 223 -11.08 13.46 -12.15
C GLY A 223 -10.26 14.76 -12.13
N GLN A 224 -9.77 15.19 -10.95
CA GLN A 224 -8.97 16.40 -10.80
C GLN A 224 -7.56 16.07 -10.27
N PRO A 225 -6.50 16.77 -10.71
CA PRO A 225 -5.18 16.65 -10.13
C PRO A 225 -5.22 16.96 -8.63
N LEU A 226 -4.70 16.02 -7.82
CA LEU A 226 -4.60 16.22 -6.38
C LEU A 226 -3.43 17.16 -6.07
N ARG A 227 -3.73 18.35 -5.57
CA ARG A 227 -2.75 19.41 -5.33
C ARG A 227 -2.95 20.04 -3.97
N ARG A 228 -1.84 20.38 -3.34
CA ARG A 228 -1.79 21.23 -2.14
C ARG A 228 -2.11 22.69 -2.48
N PRO A 229 -2.42 23.54 -1.50
CA PRO A 229 -2.72 24.96 -1.73
C PRO A 229 -1.62 25.74 -2.45
N ASP A 230 -0.38 25.34 -2.26
CA ASP A 230 0.79 25.95 -2.93
C ASP A 230 1.01 25.41 -4.36
N GLY A 231 0.10 24.58 -4.87
CA GLY A 231 0.14 23.98 -6.20
C GLY A 231 0.99 22.72 -6.32
N ARG A 232 1.73 22.32 -5.28
CA ARG A 232 2.47 21.06 -5.29
C ARG A 232 1.50 19.87 -5.31
N GLY A 233 1.80 18.88 -6.13
CA GLY A 233 1.05 17.61 -6.16
C GLY A 233 1.50 16.65 -5.08
N VAL A 234 0.91 15.45 -5.10
CA VAL A 234 1.40 14.29 -4.35
C VAL A 234 2.85 14.01 -4.74
N ALA A 235 3.70 13.74 -3.77
CA ALA A 235 5.14 13.53 -3.96
C ALA A 235 5.67 12.39 -3.09
N PHE A 236 4.81 11.44 -2.67
CA PHE A 236 5.24 10.30 -1.87
C PHE A 236 6.12 9.36 -2.70
N SER A 237 7.28 9.04 -2.11
CA SER A 237 8.28 8.12 -2.64
C SER A 237 7.85 6.66 -2.43
N ALA A 238 8.80 5.70 -2.28
CA ALA A 238 8.49 4.30 -2.03
C ALA A 238 7.56 4.14 -0.82
N ASP A 239 6.41 3.55 -1.03
CA ASP A 239 5.31 3.48 -0.08
C ASP A 239 4.80 2.04 0.05
N GLY A 240 3.91 1.62 -0.84
CA GLY A 240 3.39 0.26 -0.84
C GLY A 240 4.50 -0.78 -0.97
N ILE A 241 4.43 -1.81 -0.11
CA ILE A 241 5.40 -2.90 -0.06
C ILE A 241 4.68 -4.24 0.12
N ALA A 242 5.15 -5.28 -0.57
CA ALA A 242 4.68 -6.65 -0.40
C ALA A 242 5.85 -7.63 -0.41
N LEU A 243 5.70 -8.72 0.33
CA LEU A 243 6.66 -9.82 0.36
C LEU A 243 5.98 -11.08 -0.17
N SER A 244 6.66 -11.83 -1.02
CA SER A 244 6.14 -13.13 -1.46
C SER A 244 5.93 -14.08 -0.26
N PRO A 245 4.92 -14.98 -0.29
CA PRO A 245 4.64 -15.86 0.83
C PRO A 245 5.81 -16.74 1.27
N ASP A 246 6.72 -17.08 0.35
CA ASP A 246 7.95 -17.81 0.64
C ASP A 246 9.10 -16.91 1.13
N GLY A 247 8.88 -15.60 1.21
CA GLY A 247 9.85 -14.62 1.69
C GLY A 247 10.98 -14.30 0.72
N LYS A 248 10.96 -14.81 -0.53
CA LYS A 248 12.10 -14.72 -1.45
C LYS A 248 12.10 -13.50 -2.37
N THR A 249 10.96 -12.82 -2.50
CA THR A 249 10.85 -11.65 -3.38
C THR A 249 10.15 -10.52 -2.67
N LEU A 250 10.82 -9.37 -2.61
CA LEU A 250 10.27 -8.12 -2.12
C LEU A 250 9.77 -7.29 -3.29
N TYR A 251 8.58 -6.69 -3.14
CA TYR A 251 7.95 -5.81 -4.11
C TYR A 251 7.69 -4.45 -3.48
N TRP A 252 7.84 -3.37 -4.23
CA TRP A 252 7.51 -2.02 -3.78
C TRP A 252 7.11 -1.10 -4.92
N GLN A 253 6.46 0.00 -4.57
CA GLN A 253 6.05 1.03 -5.49
C GLN A 253 5.96 2.39 -4.77
N ALA A 254 6.23 3.50 -5.48
CA ALA A 254 5.92 4.84 -5.02
C ALA A 254 4.43 5.16 -5.27
N ILE A 255 3.74 5.85 -4.34
CA ILE A 255 2.35 6.31 -4.58
C ILE A 255 2.30 7.19 -5.84
N LYS A 256 3.20 8.17 -5.92
CA LYS A 256 3.35 8.95 -7.14
C LYS A 256 4.22 8.19 -8.15
N GLY A 257 3.72 7.04 -8.57
CA GLY A 257 4.36 6.17 -9.53
C GLY A 257 3.33 5.31 -10.23
N LYS A 258 3.76 4.59 -11.23
CA LYS A 258 2.93 3.58 -11.92
C LYS A 258 3.60 2.22 -11.96
N THR A 259 4.88 2.16 -11.65
CA THR A 259 5.70 0.98 -11.86
C THR A 259 5.87 0.19 -10.57
N LEU A 260 5.53 -1.08 -10.63
CA LEU A 260 5.81 -2.07 -9.60
C LEU A 260 7.22 -2.62 -9.83
N TYR A 261 8.06 -2.57 -8.80
CA TYR A 261 9.40 -3.12 -8.80
C TYR A 261 9.50 -4.33 -7.88
N SER A 262 10.47 -5.18 -8.13
CA SER A 262 10.81 -6.29 -7.24
C SER A 262 12.31 -6.56 -7.20
N LEU A 263 12.72 -7.30 -6.17
CA LEU A 263 14.11 -7.66 -5.91
C LEU A 263 14.15 -8.97 -5.10
N PRO A 264 15.08 -9.91 -5.37
CA PRO A 264 15.27 -11.08 -4.52
C PRO A 264 15.74 -10.69 -3.11
N THR A 265 15.12 -11.23 -2.07
CA THR A 265 15.44 -10.87 -0.68
C THR A 265 16.81 -11.35 -0.23
N ASP A 266 17.38 -12.39 -0.84
CA ASP A 266 18.75 -12.84 -0.57
C ASP A 266 19.79 -11.74 -0.87
N ALA A 267 19.46 -10.81 -1.79
CA ALA A 267 20.30 -9.65 -2.04
C ALA A 267 20.31 -8.63 -0.90
N LEU A 268 19.32 -8.68 -0.01
CA LEU A 268 19.11 -7.75 1.10
C LEU A 268 19.49 -8.32 2.47
N THR A 269 19.83 -9.61 2.56
CA THR A 269 20.06 -10.30 3.85
C THR A 269 21.53 -10.67 4.06
N GLY A 270 21.88 -11.08 5.27
CA GLY A 270 23.23 -11.56 5.61
C GLY A 270 24.27 -10.49 5.93
N TRP A 271 23.96 -9.21 5.72
CA TRP A 271 24.91 -8.11 5.94
C TRP A 271 25.18 -7.83 7.44
N ALA A 272 24.21 -8.08 8.32
CA ALA A 272 24.33 -7.79 9.74
C ALA A 272 25.27 -8.77 10.46
N THR A 273 25.44 -9.98 9.92
CA THR A 273 26.23 -11.06 10.49
C THR A 273 27.54 -11.33 9.74
N ALA A 274 27.68 -10.84 8.53
CA ALA A 274 28.86 -11.08 7.70
C ALA A 274 29.96 -10.08 8.03
N ALA A 275 31.16 -10.59 8.37
CA ALA A 275 32.38 -9.79 8.56
C ALA A 275 32.84 -9.06 7.26
N VAL A 276 32.12 -9.26 6.16
CA VAL A 276 32.47 -8.74 4.83
C VAL A 276 31.19 -8.23 4.24
N VAL A 277 30.94 -6.89 4.22
CA VAL A 277 29.88 -6.51 3.31
C VAL A 277 29.45 -5.06 3.10
N PRO A 278 30.24 -4.06 3.10
CA PRO A 278 29.79 -2.78 2.56
C PRO A 278 29.44 -2.85 1.06
N GLU A 279 30.15 -3.69 0.28
CA GLU A 279 30.09 -3.65 -1.19
C GLU A 279 28.88 -4.38 -1.81
N MET A 280 28.30 -5.36 -1.14
CA MET A 280 27.16 -6.12 -1.68
C MET A 280 25.83 -5.37 -1.60
N LEU A 281 25.70 -4.43 -0.67
CA LEU A 281 24.53 -3.59 -0.49
C LEU A 281 24.74 -2.15 -1.00
N THR A 282 25.58 -1.98 -1.99
CA THR A 282 25.63 -0.70 -2.71
C THR A 282 24.42 -0.56 -3.60
N ASP A 283 23.91 0.66 -3.77
CA ASP A 283 22.78 0.93 -4.67
C ASP A 283 23.05 0.45 -6.09
N ARG A 284 24.32 0.46 -6.52
CA ARG A 284 24.73 -0.08 -7.83
C ARG A 284 24.51 -1.58 -7.93
N THR A 285 24.90 -2.34 -6.90
CA THR A 285 24.75 -3.80 -6.88
C THR A 285 23.29 -4.21 -6.77
N LEU A 286 22.54 -3.57 -5.87
CA LEU A 286 21.10 -3.80 -5.70
C LEU A 286 20.33 -3.35 -6.95
N GLY A 287 20.64 -2.17 -7.48
CA GLY A 287 20.01 -1.63 -8.68
C GLY A 287 20.05 -2.59 -9.88
N SER A 288 21.15 -3.32 -10.03
CA SER A 288 21.30 -4.32 -11.11
C SER A 288 20.41 -5.57 -10.95
N LYS A 289 19.84 -5.79 -9.76
CA LYS A 289 18.96 -6.92 -9.44
C LYS A 289 17.48 -6.53 -9.43
N ILE A 290 17.17 -5.24 -9.57
CA ILE A 290 15.79 -4.77 -9.61
C ILE A 290 15.13 -5.21 -10.90
N VAL A 291 13.93 -5.76 -10.76
CA VAL A 291 13.07 -6.16 -11.90
C VAL A 291 11.86 -5.23 -11.95
N THR A 292 11.58 -4.70 -13.12
CA THR A 292 10.30 -4.07 -13.43
C THR A 292 9.26 -5.15 -13.66
N VAL A 293 8.28 -5.25 -12.76
CA VAL A 293 7.24 -6.29 -12.81
C VAL A 293 6.11 -5.88 -13.76
N GLY A 294 5.74 -4.60 -13.76
CA GLY A 294 4.68 -4.07 -14.60
C GLY A 294 4.14 -2.74 -14.08
N GLU A 295 3.07 -2.26 -14.69
CA GLU A 295 2.43 -1.01 -14.29
C GLU A 295 1.14 -1.26 -13.50
N ASN A 296 1.01 -0.62 -12.33
CA ASN A 296 -0.19 -0.63 -11.50
C ASN A 296 -0.99 0.69 -11.61
N GLY A 297 -0.36 1.78 -12.10
CA GLY A 297 -0.86 3.13 -11.86
C GLY A 297 -0.54 3.59 -10.44
N PRO A 298 -0.94 4.80 -10.03
CA PRO A 298 -0.82 5.24 -8.65
C PRO A 298 -1.51 4.27 -7.69
N ALA A 299 -0.74 3.78 -6.72
CA ALA A 299 -1.19 2.80 -5.74
C ALA A 299 -0.55 3.10 -4.38
N ASP A 300 -1.26 2.82 -3.33
CA ASP A 300 -0.83 2.93 -1.95
C ASP A 300 -0.45 1.53 -1.42
N GLY A 301 -1.38 0.78 -0.89
CA GLY A 301 -1.15 -0.54 -0.32
C GLY A 301 -0.94 -1.66 -1.34
N LEU A 302 -0.05 -2.58 -0.99
CA LEU A 302 0.23 -3.81 -1.72
C LEU A 302 0.14 -5.02 -0.78
N LEU A 303 -0.48 -6.11 -1.22
CA LEU A 303 -0.55 -7.36 -0.49
C LEU A 303 -0.44 -8.55 -1.46
N ILE A 304 0.39 -9.54 -1.16
CA ILE A 304 0.33 -10.85 -1.84
C ILE A 304 -0.42 -11.81 -0.95
N SER A 305 -1.57 -12.29 -1.42
CA SER A 305 -2.40 -13.22 -0.67
C SER A 305 -1.73 -14.59 -0.55
N ARG A 306 -1.70 -15.12 0.66
CA ARG A 306 -1.23 -16.48 0.95
C ARG A 306 -2.19 -17.54 0.43
N LYS A 307 -3.48 -17.17 0.29
CA LYS A 307 -4.54 -18.09 -0.13
C LYS A 307 -4.54 -18.34 -1.64
N ASP A 308 -4.36 -17.30 -2.43
CA ASP A 308 -4.50 -17.38 -3.90
C ASP A 308 -3.27 -16.94 -4.69
N GLY A 309 -2.22 -16.46 -4.01
CA GLY A 309 -0.95 -16.06 -4.62
C GLY A 309 -1.03 -14.77 -5.45
N ARG A 310 -2.20 -14.14 -5.58
CA ARG A 310 -2.37 -12.90 -6.32
C ARG A 310 -1.91 -11.68 -5.52
N MET A 311 -1.44 -10.67 -6.22
CA MET A 311 -1.18 -9.37 -5.61
C MET A 311 -2.45 -8.51 -5.64
N TYR A 312 -2.85 -8.04 -4.48
CA TYR A 312 -3.89 -7.02 -4.30
C TYR A 312 -3.23 -5.65 -4.28
N VAL A 313 -3.82 -4.71 -5.00
CA VAL A 313 -3.30 -3.36 -5.22
C VAL A 313 -4.42 -2.37 -4.96
N THR A 314 -4.20 -1.41 -4.09
CA THR A 314 -5.15 -0.30 -3.93
C THR A 314 -5.07 0.62 -5.13
N SER A 315 -6.19 1.21 -5.50
CA SER A 315 -6.27 2.19 -6.59
C SER A 315 -7.03 3.42 -6.09
N PRO A 316 -6.35 4.34 -5.37
CA PRO A 316 -7.01 5.52 -4.79
C PRO A 316 -7.74 6.37 -5.81
N GLN A 317 -7.19 6.52 -7.02
CA GLN A 317 -7.80 7.33 -8.07
C GLN A 317 -9.15 6.79 -8.56
N ASP A 318 -9.37 5.49 -8.40
CA ASP A 318 -10.55 4.79 -8.94
C ASP A 318 -11.53 4.38 -7.85
N ASP A 319 -11.27 4.67 -6.56
CA ASP A 319 -12.02 4.12 -5.42
C ASP A 319 -12.12 2.58 -5.54
N ALA A 320 -10.99 1.90 -5.78
CA ALA A 320 -11.01 0.50 -6.17
C ALA A 320 -9.89 -0.31 -5.51
N VAL A 321 -10.14 -1.62 -5.43
CA VAL A 321 -9.10 -2.64 -5.23
C VAL A 321 -8.96 -3.44 -6.52
N LYS A 322 -7.72 -3.60 -6.96
CA LYS A 322 -7.35 -4.34 -8.16
C LYS A 322 -6.49 -5.54 -7.78
N VAL A 323 -6.41 -6.51 -8.68
CA VAL A 323 -5.58 -7.71 -8.52
C VAL A 323 -4.68 -7.92 -9.73
N ARG A 324 -3.48 -8.42 -9.47
CA ARG A 324 -2.48 -8.84 -10.47
C ARG A 324 -2.12 -10.30 -10.26
N ASP A 325 -2.11 -11.07 -11.33
CA ASP A 325 -1.52 -12.40 -11.36
C ASP A 325 0.00 -12.26 -11.54
N LEU A 326 0.77 -12.60 -10.51
CA LEU A 326 2.23 -12.53 -10.56
C LEU A 326 2.88 -13.67 -11.34
N THR A 327 2.13 -14.74 -11.64
CA THR A 327 2.62 -15.88 -12.42
C THR A 327 2.56 -15.61 -13.93
N ASN A 328 1.79 -14.62 -14.34
CA ASN A 328 1.63 -14.19 -15.72
C ASN A 328 2.16 -12.76 -15.90
N SER A 329 3.41 -12.63 -16.31
CA SER A 329 4.08 -11.35 -16.52
C SER A 329 3.41 -10.44 -17.56
N GLY A 330 2.57 -11.00 -18.44
CA GLY A 330 1.78 -10.25 -19.41
C GLY A 330 0.40 -9.83 -18.90
N ALA A 331 -0.03 -10.33 -17.73
CA ALA A 331 -1.32 -9.96 -17.17
C ALA A 331 -1.28 -8.53 -16.62
N GLY A 332 -2.23 -7.71 -17.05
CA GLY A 332 -2.50 -6.41 -16.47
C GLY A 332 -3.22 -6.54 -15.12
N LEU A 333 -3.54 -5.40 -14.55
CA LEU A 333 -4.44 -5.31 -13.40
C LEU A 333 -5.89 -5.59 -13.81
N THR A 334 -6.61 -6.33 -12.94
CA THR A 334 -8.05 -6.53 -13.06
C THR A 334 -8.73 -5.90 -11.84
N THR A 335 -9.78 -5.12 -12.04
CA THR A 335 -10.57 -4.57 -10.95
C THR A 335 -11.33 -5.69 -10.25
N LEU A 336 -11.09 -5.84 -8.95
CA LEU A 336 -11.79 -6.81 -8.09
C LEU A 336 -13.07 -6.20 -7.54
N VAL A 337 -12.97 -4.98 -7.03
CA VAL A 337 -14.10 -4.20 -6.50
C VAL A 337 -13.84 -2.73 -6.72
N GLN A 338 -14.88 -2.00 -7.08
CA GLN A 338 -14.87 -0.54 -7.20
C GLN A 338 -16.14 -0.01 -6.54
N ASP A 339 -15.96 0.85 -5.55
CA ASP A 339 -17.06 1.43 -4.78
C ASP A 339 -16.67 2.79 -4.23
N LYS A 340 -17.57 3.76 -4.26
CA LYS A 340 -17.35 5.11 -3.70
C LYS A 340 -17.08 5.13 -2.18
N GLN A 341 -17.35 4.05 -1.49
CA GLN A 341 -17.00 3.87 -0.08
C GLN A 341 -15.50 3.58 0.12
N LEU A 342 -14.79 3.15 -0.93
CA LEU A 342 -13.34 2.92 -0.91
C LEU A 342 -12.56 4.23 -1.16
N ARG A 343 -12.88 5.28 -0.40
CA ARG A 343 -12.19 6.56 -0.56
C ARG A 343 -10.76 6.48 -0.01
N TRP A 344 -9.78 6.55 -0.92
CA TRP A 344 -8.38 6.30 -0.68
C TRP A 344 -8.17 4.97 0.04
N PRO A 345 -8.41 3.82 -0.64
CA PRO A 345 -8.05 2.53 -0.06
C PRO A 345 -6.54 2.54 0.18
N ASP A 346 -6.14 2.27 1.41
CA ASP A 346 -4.78 2.50 1.93
C ASP A 346 -4.05 1.16 2.11
N THR A 347 -4.20 0.52 3.25
CA THR A 347 -3.44 -0.66 3.63
C THR A 347 -4.29 -1.92 3.64
N PHE A 348 -3.68 -3.04 3.28
CA PHE A 348 -4.32 -4.37 3.31
C PHE A 348 -3.83 -5.25 4.44
N SER A 349 -4.70 -6.17 4.86
CA SER A 349 -4.33 -7.37 5.59
C SER A 349 -5.14 -8.58 5.14
N GLU A 350 -4.56 -9.77 5.21
CA GLU A 350 -5.26 -11.04 4.97
C GLU A 350 -5.52 -11.74 6.29
N GLY A 351 -6.79 -12.00 6.57
CA GLY A 351 -7.20 -12.77 7.73
C GLY A 351 -6.87 -14.26 7.61
N PRO A 352 -6.97 -15.02 8.72
CA PRO A 352 -6.67 -16.46 8.73
C PRO A 352 -7.59 -17.29 7.81
N ASP A 353 -8.77 -16.80 7.51
CA ASP A 353 -9.75 -17.41 6.60
C ASP A 353 -9.52 -16.99 5.12
N GLY A 354 -8.55 -16.12 4.85
CA GLY A 354 -8.26 -15.54 3.55
C GLY A 354 -9.18 -14.37 3.17
N THR A 355 -9.92 -13.81 4.13
CA THR A 355 -10.63 -12.54 3.94
C THR A 355 -9.61 -11.42 3.81
N ILE A 356 -9.76 -10.57 2.79
CA ILE A 356 -8.92 -9.40 2.60
C ILE A 356 -9.58 -8.20 3.28
N TYR A 357 -8.84 -7.56 4.16
CA TYR A 357 -9.25 -6.33 4.84
C TYR A 357 -8.54 -5.14 4.20
N VAL A 358 -9.21 -4.00 4.13
CA VAL A 358 -8.66 -2.75 3.59
C VAL A 358 -9.18 -1.56 4.40
N THR A 359 -8.28 -0.64 4.73
CA THR A 359 -8.62 0.65 5.33
C THR A 359 -8.92 1.69 4.26
N THR A 360 -9.70 2.70 4.60
CA THR A 360 -9.90 3.91 3.80
C THR A 360 -9.47 5.12 4.61
N SER A 361 -8.40 5.79 4.17
CA SER A 361 -7.73 6.84 4.95
C SER A 361 -8.18 8.26 4.60
N HIS A 362 -8.93 8.44 3.50
CA HIS A 362 -9.45 9.72 3.03
C HIS A 362 -8.38 10.82 2.88
N ILE A 363 -7.15 10.47 2.51
CA ILE A 363 -6.02 11.42 2.38
C ILE A 363 -6.36 12.59 1.46
N GLN A 364 -7.06 12.33 0.35
CA GLN A 364 -7.46 13.36 -0.62
C GLN A 364 -8.42 14.41 -0.03
N ASP A 365 -9.10 14.09 1.06
CA ASP A 365 -10.04 14.97 1.75
C ASP A 365 -9.42 15.66 2.99
N SER A 366 -8.09 15.53 3.18
CA SER A 366 -7.37 16.19 4.27
C SER A 366 -7.15 17.68 3.98
N ALA A 367 -6.82 18.45 5.02
CA ALA A 367 -6.50 19.88 4.91
C ALA A 367 -5.31 20.17 3.97
N ASP A 368 -4.44 19.19 3.74
CA ASP A 368 -3.32 19.30 2.79
C ASP A 368 -3.78 19.52 1.35
N TYR A 369 -4.94 18.95 0.99
CA TYR A 369 -5.48 19.01 -0.36
C TYR A 369 -6.79 19.79 -0.46
N LYS A 370 -7.51 19.92 0.66
CA LYS A 370 -8.74 20.71 0.78
C LYS A 370 -8.62 21.72 1.92
N PRO A 371 -7.95 22.86 1.70
CA PRO A 371 -7.72 23.87 2.73
C PRO A 371 -9.02 24.36 3.35
N GLY A 372 -9.04 24.46 4.67
CA GLY A 372 -10.20 24.93 5.43
C GLY A 372 -11.33 23.92 5.59
N ALA A 373 -11.22 22.72 4.97
CA ALA A 373 -12.12 21.62 5.23
C ALA A 373 -11.55 20.72 6.34
N PRO A 374 -12.37 20.25 7.30
CA PRO A 374 -11.96 19.17 8.17
C PRO A 374 -11.72 17.90 7.35
N ILE A 375 -10.90 16.97 7.88
CA ILE A 375 -10.80 15.65 7.29
C ILE A 375 -12.18 15.01 7.16
N SER A 376 -12.43 14.33 6.05
CA SER A 376 -13.67 13.59 5.83
C SER A 376 -13.72 12.37 6.77
N LEU A 377 -14.66 12.36 7.70
CA LEU A 377 -14.88 11.30 8.68
C LEU A 377 -16.31 10.75 8.56
N PRO A 378 -16.55 9.51 8.97
CA PRO A 378 -15.58 8.56 9.52
C PRO A 378 -14.67 7.97 8.45
N THR A 379 -13.46 7.55 8.83
CA THR A 379 -12.65 6.61 8.06
C THR A 379 -13.05 5.18 8.42
N GLU A 380 -12.81 4.21 7.55
CA GLU A 380 -13.38 2.87 7.73
C GLU A 380 -12.38 1.73 7.51
N LEU A 381 -12.75 0.58 8.08
CA LEU A 381 -12.19 -0.72 7.81
C LEU A 381 -13.24 -1.59 7.11
N TRP A 382 -12.87 -2.14 5.96
CA TRP A 382 -13.71 -2.99 5.12
C TRP A 382 -13.14 -4.39 4.99
N ALA A 383 -14.01 -5.40 4.93
CA ALA A 383 -13.67 -6.76 4.52
C ALA A 383 -14.16 -6.98 3.08
N ILE A 384 -13.26 -7.46 2.21
CA ILE A 384 -13.57 -7.83 0.84
C ILE A 384 -13.84 -9.33 0.82
N ARG A 385 -15.09 -9.72 0.53
CA ARG A 385 -15.46 -11.11 0.40
C ARG A 385 -15.66 -11.50 -1.05
N THR A 386 -14.94 -12.51 -1.48
CA THR A 386 -15.07 -13.11 -2.82
C THR A 386 -15.88 -14.40 -2.71
N GLY A 387 -16.98 -14.52 -3.43
CA GLY A 387 -17.83 -15.71 -3.42
C GLY A 387 -19.32 -15.37 -3.58
N PRO A 388 -20.20 -16.37 -3.73
CA PRO A 388 -21.63 -16.12 -3.77
C PRO A 388 -22.07 -15.44 -2.46
N ALA A 389 -22.96 -14.45 -2.57
CA ALA A 389 -23.59 -13.84 -1.41
C ALA A 389 -24.18 -14.94 -0.54
N ALA A 390 -23.88 -14.95 0.76
CA ALA A 390 -24.58 -15.82 1.68
C ALA A 390 -26.07 -15.53 1.53
N THR A 391 -26.83 -16.50 1.05
CA THR A 391 -28.29 -16.42 1.02
C THR A 391 -28.73 -16.22 2.46
N GLY A 392 -29.35 -15.07 2.72
CA GLY A 392 -29.69 -14.61 4.06
C GLY A 392 -30.34 -15.73 4.88
N SER A 393 -29.84 -15.94 6.08
CA SER A 393 -30.59 -16.63 7.12
C SER A 393 -31.87 -15.82 7.37
N GLY A 394 -33.00 -16.41 6.99
CA GLY A 394 -34.31 -15.85 7.26
C GLY A 394 -34.48 -15.62 8.77
N PRO A 395 -35.44 -14.80 9.19
CA PRO A 395 -35.62 -14.46 10.59
C PRO A 395 -35.92 -15.74 11.39
N VAL A 396 -35.12 -16.00 12.38
CA VAL A 396 -35.40 -16.99 13.41
C VAL A 396 -36.64 -16.48 14.14
N ARG A 397 -37.72 -17.24 14.05
CA ARG A 397 -39.01 -17.01 14.76
C ARG A 397 -38.82 -17.27 16.26
#